data_bf948b0809813bebc16a68d2418b08eb
#
_entry.id   bf948b0809813bebc16a68d2418b08eb
#
_cell.length_a   1.000
_cell.length_b   1.000
_cell.length_c   1.000
_cell.angle_alpha   90.00
_cell.angle_beta   90.00
_cell.angle_gamma   90.00
#
_symmetry.space_group_name_H-M   'P 1'
#
loop_
_entity.id
_entity.type
_entity.pdbx_description
1 polymer ?
#
loop_
_entity_poly.entity_id
_entity_poly.type
_entity_poly.pdbx_seq_one_letter_code
_entity_poly.pdbx_strand_id
1 'polypeptide(L)'
;PQPRDGWELITAKAVDLVDVTDLVAGLGQCLRTIHEALRHTFGTVEIDGSRVADDMVRRLDAAVVTAPALARYRGTLTARFEKLRGRHLAAQRIHGDFHLGQTLLTPDGWRIIDFEGEPLKPLAERRLPDSRWRDVAGMMRSLSYATSAHARPTAPQTLTWAHRASEAFLTGYGWPNTAEQDVLAAYEADKASYEIVYETFNRPTWVDIPLSAIRAMGQD
;
A
#
# COMPACT_ATOMS: atom_id res chain seq x y z
N PRO A 1 -28.46 -2.69 -9.63
CA PRO A 1 -27.82 -1.87 -8.60
C PRO A 1 -26.64 -1.09 -9.19
N GLN A 2 -26.47 0.18 -8.78
CA GLN A 2 -25.32 0.97 -9.23
C GLN A 2 -24.03 0.46 -8.58
N PRO A 3 -22.87 0.56 -9.27
CA PRO A 3 -21.58 0.29 -8.67
C PRO A 3 -21.36 1.16 -7.42
N ARG A 4 -20.72 0.60 -6.39
CA ARG A 4 -20.40 1.31 -5.16
C ARG A 4 -18.90 1.60 -5.13
N ASP A 5 -18.54 2.82 -4.83
CA ASP A 5 -17.15 3.22 -4.63
C ASP A 5 -16.52 2.44 -3.47
N GLY A 6 -15.32 1.90 -3.67
CA GLY A 6 -14.65 1.06 -2.66
C GLY A 6 -14.21 1.84 -1.43
N TRP A 7 -13.75 3.08 -1.62
CA TRP A 7 -13.37 3.94 -0.50
C TRP A 7 -14.57 4.27 0.38
N GLU A 8 -15.68 4.74 -0.23
CA GLU A 8 -16.91 5.06 0.49
C GLU A 8 -17.47 3.83 1.22
N LEU A 9 -17.48 2.68 0.55
CA LEU A 9 -18.00 1.44 1.11
C LEU A 9 -17.22 0.98 2.34
N ILE A 10 -15.89 0.90 2.24
CA ILE A 10 -15.04 0.37 3.31
C ILE A 10 -14.94 1.38 4.46
N THR A 11 -14.84 2.67 4.16
CA THR A 11 -14.84 3.73 5.16
C THR A 11 -16.13 3.76 5.98
N ALA A 12 -17.30 3.63 5.34
CA ALA A 12 -18.57 3.53 6.05
C ALA A 12 -18.63 2.34 7.02
N LYS A 13 -18.02 1.19 6.65
CA LYS A 13 -17.93 0.02 7.53
C LYS A 13 -16.91 0.21 8.66
N ALA A 14 -15.84 0.95 8.43
CA ALA A 14 -14.82 1.27 9.43
C ALA A 14 -15.37 2.17 10.56
N VAL A 15 -16.37 3.00 10.28
CA VAL A 15 -17.04 3.85 11.31
C VAL A 15 -17.53 3.03 12.50
N ASP A 16 -18.16 1.88 12.22
CA ASP A 16 -18.75 1.00 13.24
C ASP A 16 -17.95 -0.30 13.43
N LEU A 17 -16.75 -0.39 12.87
CA LEU A 17 -15.88 -1.57 12.87
C LEU A 17 -16.59 -2.84 12.39
N VAL A 18 -17.47 -2.71 11.40
CA VAL A 18 -18.18 -3.83 10.79
C VAL A 18 -17.20 -4.76 10.11
N ASP A 19 -17.39 -6.06 10.24
CA ASP A 19 -16.56 -7.07 9.59
C ASP A 19 -16.59 -6.91 8.06
N VAL A 20 -15.38 -6.88 7.48
CA VAL A 20 -15.16 -6.72 6.03
C VAL A 20 -14.36 -7.88 5.44
N THR A 21 -14.11 -8.93 6.20
CA THR A 21 -13.21 -10.03 5.85
C THR A 21 -13.50 -10.60 4.47
N ASP A 22 -14.72 -11.07 4.21
CA ASP A 22 -15.07 -11.67 2.92
C ASP A 22 -15.00 -10.66 1.77
N LEU A 23 -15.44 -9.43 2.06
CA LEU A 23 -15.46 -8.35 1.07
C LEU A 23 -14.04 -7.99 0.61
N VAL A 24 -13.13 -7.84 1.56
CA VAL A 24 -11.74 -7.44 1.29
C VAL A 24 -10.93 -8.62 0.75
N ALA A 25 -11.20 -9.85 1.17
CA ALA A 25 -10.61 -11.04 0.55
C ALA A 25 -11.00 -11.13 -0.93
N GLY A 26 -12.26 -10.85 -1.29
CA GLY A 26 -12.70 -10.78 -2.68
C GLY A 26 -11.95 -9.71 -3.50
N LEU A 27 -11.61 -8.57 -2.89
CA LEU A 27 -10.80 -7.53 -3.52
C LEU A 27 -9.35 -8.02 -3.76
N GLY A 28 -8.75 -8.71 -2.80
CA GLY A 28 -7.45 -9.34 -2.94
C GLY A 28 -7.42 -10.33 -4.11
N GLN A 29 -8.45 -11.15 -4.22
CA GLN A 29 -8.62 -12.11 -5.33
C GLN A 29 -8.72 -11.41 -6.70
N CYS A 30 -9.47 -10.31 -6.76
CA CYS A 30 -9.60 -9.48 -7.96
C CYS A 30 -8.23 -8.94 -8.40
N LEU A 31 -7.44 -8.35 -7.49
CA LEU A 31 -6.10 -7.85 -7.80
C LEU A 31 -5.17 -8.98 -8.26
N ARG A 32 -5.19 -10.14 -7.60
CA ARG A 32 -4.39 -11.29 -8.03
C ARG A 32 -4.69 -11.68 -9.46
N THR A 33 -5.96 -11.80 -9.81
CA THR A 33 -6.39 -12.15 -11.18
C THR A 33 -5.87 -11.14 -12.20
N ILE A 34 -5.92 -9.86 -11.88
CA ILE A 34 -5.41 -8.79 -12.74
C ILE A 34 -3.88 -8.88 -12.88
N HIS A 35 -3.14 -9.06 -11.78
CA HIS A 35 -1.69 -9.22 -11.83
C HIS A 35 -1.27 -10.45 -12.65
N GLU A 36 -2.00 -11.56 -12.54
CA GLU A 36 -1.77 -12.76 -13.35
C GLU A 36 -2.01 -12.49 -14.85
N ALA A 37 -3.09 -11.78 -15.18
CA ALA A 37 -3.39 -11.38 -16.57
C ALA A 37 -2.34 -10.43 -17.13
N LEU A 38 -1.92 -9.41 -16.36
CA LEU A 38 -0.86 -8.48 -16.75
C LEU A 38 0.48 -9.19 -16.95
N ARG A 39 0.83 -10.12 -16.05
CA ARG A 39 2.02 -10.94 -16.17
C ARG A 39 1.99 -11.84 -17.40
N HIS A 40 0.86 -12.46 -17.68
CA HIS A 40 0.70 -13.29 -18.87
C HIS A 40 0.83 -12.48 -20.17
N THR A 41 0.29 -11.27 -20.18
CA THR A 41 0.26 -10.42 -21.39
C THR A 41 1.58 -9.70 -21.65
N PHE A 42 2.23 -9.18 -20.60
CA PHE A 42 3.41 -8.31 -20.73
C PHE A 42 4.71 -8.96 -20.23
N GLY A 43 4.63 -10.16 -19.66
CA GLY A 43 5.78 -10.88 -19.10
C GLY A 43 6.23 -10.34 -17.76
N THR A 44 7.38 -10.85 -17.32
CA THR A 44 8.12 -10.42 -16.12
C THR A 44 9.54 -10.07 -16.50
N VAL A 45 10.13 -9.16 -15.74
CA VAL A 45 11.55 -8.82 -15.80
C VAL A 45 12.15 -8.88 -14.39
N GLU A 46 13.45 -8.96 -14.31
CA GLU A 46 14.17 -8.78 -13.04
C GLU A 46 14.63 -7.32 -12.93
N ILE A 47 14.46 -6.72 -11.75
CA ILE A 47 15.00 -5.41 -11.40
C ILE A 47 16.00 -5.54 -10.27
N ASP A 48 17.00 -4.67 -10.26
CA ASP A 48 18.03 -4.63 -9.21
C ASP A 48 17.44 -4.04 -7.92
N GLY A 49 17.36 -4.87 -6.88
CA GLY A 49 16.89 -4.48 -5.55
C GLY A 49 17.77 -3.40 -4.89
N SER A 50 19.07 -3.34 -5.22
CA SER A 50 19.95 -2.28 -4.72
C SER A 50 19.52 -0.92 -5.26
N ARG A 51 19.13 -0.87 -6.53
CA ARG A 51 18.62 0.34 -7.17
C ARG A 51 17.28 0.76 -6.56
N VAL A 52 16.38 -0.19 -6.30
CA VAL A 52 15.11 0.08 -5.63
C VAL A 52 15.35 0.63 -4.22
N ALA A 53 16.27 0.04 -3.45
CA ALA A 53 16.65 0.51 -2.12
C ALA A 53 17.21 1.95 -2.17
N ASP A 54 18.12 2.25 -3.12
CA ASP A 54 18.68 3.60 -3.29
C ASP A 54 17.59 4.64 -3.58
N ASP A 55 16.62 4.29 -4.41
CA ASP A 55 15.50 5.16 -4.75
C ASP A 55 14.59 5.41 -3.53
N MET A 56 14.33 4.39 -2.73
CA MET A 56 13.56 4.51 -1.49
C MET A 56 14.29 5.35 -0.45
N VAL A 57 15.60 5.14 -0.26
CA VAL A 57 16.42 5.96 0.66
C VAL A 57 16.45 7.42 0.24
N ARG A 58 16.61 7.71 -1.06
CA ARG A 58 16.58 9.10 -1.54
C ARG A 58 15.23 9.78 -1.29
N ARG A 59 14.10 9.05 -1.50
CA ARG A 59 12.77 9.57 -1.20
C ARG A 59 12.59 9.81 0.30
N LEU A 60 13.05 8.90 1.13
CA LEU A 60 13.02 9.06 2.58
C LEU A 60 13.84 10.28 3.04
N ASP A 61 15.05 10.46 2.51
CA ASP A 61 15.89 11.61 2.86
C ASP A 61 15.23 12.95 2.48
N ALA A 62 14.62 13.02 1.32
CA ALA A 62 13.81 14.17 0.91
C ALA A 62 12.56 14.35 1.81
N ALA A 63 11.92 13.25 2.19
CA ALA A 63 10.76 13.27 3.10
C ALA A 63 11.13 13.77 4.50
N VAL A 64 12.29 13.39 5.03
CA VAL A 64 12.80 13.88 6.35
C VAL A 64 13.01 15.39 6.35
N VAL A 65 13.53 15.95 5.24
CA VAL A 65 13.70 17.40 5.10
C VAL A 65 12.35 18.11 5.16
N THR A 66 11.34 17.54 4.52
CA THR A 66 10.00 18.13 4.40
C THR A 66 9.14 17.91 5.63
N ALA A 67 9.26 16.75 6.26
CA ALA A 67 8.52 16.33 7.44
C ALA A 67 9.49 15.83 8.53
N PRO A 68 10.09 16.74 9.34
CA PRO A 68 11.12 16.41 10.33
C PRO A 68 10.69 15.35 11.37
N ALA A 69 9.40 15.13 11.56
CA ALA A 69 8.87 14.06 12.41
C ALA A 69 9.35 12.66 11.99
N LEU A 70 9.74 12.48 10.72
CA LEU A 70 10.32 11.24 10.17
C LEU A 70 11.77 11.01 10.64
N ALA A 71 12.51 12.03 11.04
CA ALA A 71 13.96 11.93 11.31
C ALA A 71 14.28 10.81 12.32
N ARG A 72 13.49 10.67 13.39
CA ARG A 72 13.67 9.63 14.41
C ARG A 72 13.45 8.20 13.91
N TYR A 73 12.74 8.03 12.81
CA TYR A 73 12.43 6.73 12.21
C TYR A 73 13.32 6.39 11.01
N ARG A 74 14.16 7.36 10.57
CA ARG A 74 15.01 7.21 9.38
C ARG A 74 15.82 5.92 9.40
N GLY A 75 16.46 5.60 10.54
CA GLY A 75 17.25 4.37 10.68
C GLY A 75 16.43 3.10 10.49
N THR A 76 15.27 3.01 11.12
CA THR A 76 14.35 1.85 11.02
C THR A 76 13.86 1.66 9.59
N LEU A 77 13.45 2.76 8.93
CA LEU A 77 12.94 2.70 7.55
C LEU A 77 14.07 2.34 6.57
N THR A 78 15.26 2.95 6.72
CA THR A 78 16.43 2.60 5.91
C THR A 78 16.79 1.12 6.06
N ALA A 79 16.79 0.57 7.27
CA ALA A 79 17.09 -0.84 7.49
C ALA A 79 16.13 -1.80 6.73
N ARG A 80 14.86 -1.41 6.55
CA ARG A 80 13.91 -2.19 5.72
C ARG A 80 14.27 -2.12 4.25
N PHE A 81 14.66 -0.95 3.73
CA PHE A 81 15.06 -0.78 2.34
C PHE A 81 16.37 -1.53 2.04
N GLU A 82 17.33 -1.51 2.96
CA GLU A 82 18.61 -2.20 2.84
C GLU A 82 18.45 -3.72 2.66
N LYS A 83 17.37 -4.33 3.14
CA LYS A 83 17.08 -5.75 2.92
C LYS A 83 16.84 -6.13 1.45
N LEU A 84 16.63 -5.15 0.58
CA LEU A 84 16.47 -5.39 -0.86
C LEU A 84 17.81 -5.47 -1.58
N ARG A 85 18.91 -4.98 -0.99
CA ARG A 85 20.23 -4.91 -1.64
C ARG A 85 20.77 -6.28 -2.01
N GLY A 86 21.40 -6.33 -3.18
CA GLY A 86 22.00 -7.55 -3.73
C GLY A 86 20.96 -8.58 -4.18
N ARG A 87 19.67 -8.24 -4.21
CA ARG A 87 18.60 -9.12 -4.64
C ARG A 87 18.11 -8.76 -6.05
N HIS A 88 17.73 -9.77 -6.80
CA HIS A 88 16.95 -9.60 -8.02
C HIS A 88 15.47 -9.73 -7.67
N LEU A 89 14.69 -8.69 -7.96
CA LEU A 89 13.26 -8.63 -7.65
C LEU A 89 12.45 -8.87 -8.93
N ALA A 90 11.48 -9.76 -8.85
CA ALA A 90 10.53 -9.95 -9.95
C ALA A 90 9.65 -8.70 -10.09
N ALA A 91 9.61 -8.15 -11.30
CA ALA A 91 8.81 -7.00 -11.66
C ALA A 91 7.95 -7.31 -12.89
N GLN A 92 6.78 -6.69 -12.95
CA GLN A 92 5.83 -6.84 -14.03
C GLN A 92 5.06 -5.54 -14.23
N ARG A 93 4.21 -5.49 -15.24
CA ARG A 93 3.20 -4.44 -15.33
C ARG A 93 2.26 -4.55 -14.13
N ILE A 94 2.03 -3.45 -13.42
CA ILE A 94 1.15 -3.33 -12.26
C ILE A 94 0.17 -2.18 -12.46
N HIS A 95 -0.75 -1.96 -11.52
CA HIS A 95 -1.61 -0.78 -11.49
C HIS A 95 -0.78 0.50 -11.24
N GLY A 96 0.08 0.47 -10.23
CA GLY A 96 1.06 1.52 -9.94
C GLY A 96 0.58 2.62 -8.99
N ASP A 97 -0.74 2.77 -8.80
CA ASP A 97 -1.35 3.66 -7.79
C ASP A 97 -2.62 3.03 -7.20
N PHE A 98 -2.49 1.80 -6.70
CA PHE A 98 -3.62 1.00 -6.25
C PHE A 98 -4.04 1.33 -4.82
N HIS A 99 -5.30 1.74 -4.65
CA HIS A 99 -5.94 2.05 -3.38
C HIS A 99 -7.46 1.89 -3.49
N LEU A 100 -8.20 1.96 -2.38
CA LEU A 100 -9.66 1.76 -2.34
C LEU A 100 -10.43 2.67 -3.31
N GLY A 101 -9.99 3.92 -3.52
CA GLY A 101 -10.62 4.84 -4.46
C GLY A 101 -10.49 4.44 -5.93
N GLN A 102 -9.65 3.42 -6.25
CA GLN A 102 -9.52 2.85 -7.59
C GLN A 102 -10.31 1.54 -7.73
N THR A 103 -11.31 1.33 -6.86
CA THR A 103 -12.10 0.11 -6.83
C THR A 103 -13.59 0.38 -6.81
N LEU A 104 -14.35 -0.45 -7.52
CA LEU A 104 -15.80 -0.41 -7.56
C LEU A 104 -16.36 -1.79 -7.23
N LEU A 105 -17.31 -1.86 -6.29
CA LEU A 105 -18.08 -3.09 -6.05
C LEU A 105 -19.35 -3.08 -6.91
N THR A 106 -19.45 -4.07 -7.78
CA THR A 106 -20.60 -4.32 -8.65
C THR A 106 -21.37 -5.58 -8.22
N PRO A 107 -22.55 -5.88 -8.75
CA PRO A 107 -23.24 -7.15 -8.52
C PRO A 107 -22.41 -8.38 -8.89
N ASP A 108 -21.50 -8.24 -9.88
CA ASP A 108 -20.63 -9.30 -10.38
C ASP A 108 -19.27 -9.35 -9.67
N GLY A 109 -19.10 -8.60 -8.57
CA GLY A 109 -17.88 -8.53 -7.77
C GLY A 109 -17.08 -7.25 -7.99
N TRP A 110 -15.85 -7.25 -7.47
CA TRP A 110 -14.94 -6.09 -7.57
C TRP A 110 -14.49 -5.79 -8.99
N ARG A 111 -14.33 -4.50 -9.28
CA ARG A 111 -13.68 -3.97 -10.49
C ARG A 111 -12.58 -3.00 -10.07
N ILE A 112 -11.46 -3.04 -10.75
CA ILE A 112 -10.34 -2.11 -10.58
C ILE A 112 -10.31 -1.18 -11.78
N ILE A 113 -10.16 0.11 -11.54
CA ILE A 113 -10.23 1.18 -12.54
C ILE A 113 -8.93 2.01 -12.49
N ASP A 114 -8.73 2.86 -13.47
CA ASP A 114 -7.65 3.88 -13.53
C ASP A 114 -6.23 3.31 -13.52
N PHE A 115 -5.89 2.55 -14.56
CA PHE A 115 -4.56 1.96 -14.78
C PHE A 115 -3.52 2.96 -15.32
N GLU A 116 -3.70 4.25 -15.09
CA GLU A 116 -2.77 5.28 -15.58
C GLU A 116 -1.47 5.36 -14.75
N GLY A 117 -1.45 4.75 -13.57
CA GLY A 117 -0.33 4.80 -12.61
C GLY A 117 -0.27 6.12 -11.85
N GLU A 118 0.77 6.30 -11.04
CA GLU A 118 0.90 7.42 -10.10
C GLU A 118 0.97 8.78 -10.82
N PRO A 119 0.02 9.70 -10.57
CA PRO A 119 -0.07 10.97 -11.30
C PRO A 119 1.17 11.87 -11.19
N LEU A 120 1.92 11.78 -10.09
CA LEU A 120 3.13 12.58 -9.85
C LEU A 120 4.36 12.09 -10.63
N LYS A 121 4.31 10.86 -11.19
CA LYS A 121 5.39 10.34 -12.03
C LYS A 121 5.25 10.80 -13.48
N PRO A 122 6.37 11.03 -14.20
CA PRO A 122 6.35 11.22 -15.64
C PRO A 122 5.65 10.04 -16.35
N LEU A 123 4.91 10.30 -17.41
CA LEU A 123 4.12 9.28 -18.12
C LEU A 123 4.95 8.07 -18.57
N ALA A 124 6.20 8.30 -18.98
CA ALA A 124 7.12 7.23 -19.38
C ALA A 124 7.46 6.30 -18.21
N GLU A 125 7.52 6.82 -16.99
CA GLU A 125 7.85 6.05 -15.79
C GLU A 125 6.66 5.30 -15.20
N ARG A 126 5.43 5.80 -15.42
CA ARG A 126 4.19 5.15 -14.92
C ARG A 126 3.98 3.75 -15.48
N ARG A 127 4.58 3.47 -16.64
CA ARG A 127 4.42 2.21 -17.38
C ARG A 127 5.57 1.23 -17.20
N LEU A 128 6.60 1.62 -16.45
CA LEU A 128 7.73 0.72 -16.16
C LEU A 128 7.27 -0.43 -15.27
N PRO A 129 7.80 -1.65 -15.51
CA PRO A 129 7.58 -2.77 -14.61
C PRO A 129 8.05 -2.45 -13.19
N ASP A 130 7.26 -2.88 -12.21
CA ASP A 130 7.59 -2.75 -10.79
C ASP A 130 7.15 -4.02 -10.05
N SER A 131 7.52 -4.16 -8.78
CA SER A 131 7.07 -5.27 -7.97
C SER A 131 5.55 -5.22 -7.75
N ARG A 132 4.87 -6.35 -7.92
CA ARG A 132 3.45 -6.50 -7.58
C ARG A 132 3.12 -6.12 -6.12
N TRP A 133 4.11 -6.22 -5.25
CA TRP A 133 3.98 -5.88 -3.83
C TRP A 133 3.80 -4.38 -3.58
N ARG A 134 4.13 -3.54 -4.56
CA ARG A 134 3.81 -2.11 -4.51
C ARG A 134 2.30 -1.86 -4.46
N ASP A 135 1.52 -2.52 -5.32
CA ASP A 135 0.06 -2.38 -5.31
C ASP A 135 -0.55 -2.97 -4.03
N VAL A 136 -0.03 -4.12 -3.57
CA VAL A 136 -0.45 -4.74 -2.30
C VAL A 136 -0.21 -3.79 -1.13
N ALA A 137 0.99 -3.21 -1.01
CA ALA A 137 1.32 -2.22 0.01
C ALA A 137 0.39 -1.00 -0.05
N GLY A 138 0.10 -0.49 -1.26
CA GLY A 138 -0.83 0.62 -1.47
C GLY A 138 -2.22 0.32 -0.92
N MET A 139 -2.77 -0.88 -1.18
CA MET A 139 -4.07 -1.28 -0.66
C MET A 139 -4.05 -1.46 0.87
N MET A 140 -3.03 -2.10 1.43
CA MET A 140 -2.93 -2.27 2.89
C MET A 140 -2.88 -0.90 3.60
N ARG A 141 -2.15 0.06 3.02
CA ARG A 141 -2.15 1.45 3.52
C ARG A 141 -3.53 2.09 3.39
N SER A 142 -4.21 1.90 2.27
CA SER A 142 -5.57 2.43 2.05
C SER A 142 -6.59 1.86 3.04
N LEU A 143 -6.51 0.57 3.38
CA LEU A 143 -7.34 -0.07 4.41
C LEU A 143 -7.07 0.54 5.80
N SER A 144 -5.81 0.84 6.12
CA SER A 144 -5.45 1.55 7.34
C SER A 144 -6.04 2.97 7.36
N TYR A 145 -6.01 3.67 6.23
CA TYR A 145 -6.60 5.00 6.12
C TYR A 145 -8.13 5.02 6.25
N ALA A 146 -8.82 3.95 5.86
CA ALA A 146 -10.27 3.86 6.04
C ALA A 146 -10.68 4.01 7.51
N THR A 147 -9.79 3.67 8.46
CA THR A 147 -10.04 3.85 9.89
C THR A 147 -10.11 5.31 10.34
N SER A 148 -9.63 6.25 9.50
CA SER A 148 -9.72 7.70 9.81
C SER A 148 -11.16 8.19 10.01
N ALA A 149 -12.13 7.48 9.46
CA ALA A 149 -13.55 7.78 9.64
C ALA A 149 -14.09 7.38 11.02
N HIS A 150 -13.39 6.52 11.76
CA HIS A 150 -13.80 6.12 13.10
C HIS A 150 -13.49 7.24 14.11
N ALA A 151 -14.33 7.39 15.14
CA ALA A 151 -14.17 8.44 16.16
C ALA A 151 -12.83 8.37 16.93
N ARG A 152 -12.20 7.20 16.97
CA ARG A 152 -10.89 6.97 17.59
C ARG A 152 -10.00 6.13 16.67
N PRO A 153 -9.39 6.74 15.63
CA PRO A 153 -8.66 6.01 14.57
C PRO A 153 -7.48 5.18 15.09
N THR A 154 -6.84 5.62 16.16
CA THR A 154 -5.65 4.98 16.76
C THR A 154 -5.97 4.08 17.96
N ALA A 155 -7.26 3.86 18.26
CA ALA A 155 -7.63 2.97 19.37
C ALA A 155 -7.29 1.50 19.02
N PRO A 156 -6.94 0.65 20.02
CA PRO A 156 -6.54 -0.73 19.79
C PRO A 156 -7.54 -1.53 18.93
N GLN A 157 -8.85 -1.39 19.19
CA GLN A 157 -9.87 -2.08 18.41
C GLN A 157 -9.91 -1.63 16.93
N THR A 158 -9.66 -0.35 16.68
CA THR A 158 -9.63 0.21 15.32
C THR A 158 -8.39 -0.27 14.57
N LEU A 159 -7.24 -0.31 15.23
CA LEU A 159 -6.01 -0.87 14.66
C LEU A 159 -6.15 -2.37 14.40
N THR A 160 -6.80 -3.11 15.31
CA THR A 160 -7.11 -4.54 15.10
C THR A 160 -8.02 -4.76 13.90
N TRP A 161 -9.01 -3.91 13.68
CA TRP A 161 -9.88 -3.97 12.51
C TRP A 161 -9.08 -3.77 11.22
N ALA A 162 -8.22 -2.75 11.15
CA ALA A 162 -7.37 -2.49 10.00
C ALA A 162 -6.41 -3.65 9.70
N HIS A 163 -5.83 -4.24 10.76
CA HIS A 163 -4.97 -5.42 10.64
C HIS A 163 -5.73 -6.61 10.02
N ARG A 164 -6.91 -6.93 10.58
CA ARG A 164 -7.76 -8.01 10.04
C ARG A 164 -8.18 -7.78 8.59
N ALA A 165 -8.48 -6.53 8.22
CA ALA A 165 -8.79 -6.19 6.84
C ALA A 165 -7.58 -6.43 5.92
N SER A 166 -6.37 -6.08 6.36
CA SER A 166 -5.13 -6.34 5.62
C SER A 166 -4.84 -7.84 5.50
N GLU A 167 -5.02 -8.61 6.56
CA GLU A 167 -4.88 -10.08 6.54
C GLU A 167 -5.89 -10.73 5.59
N ALA A 168 -7.13 -10.27 5.60
CA ALA A 168 -8.17 -10.74 4.68
C ALA A 168 -7.81 -10.44 3.22
N PHE A 169 -7.27 -9.25 2.95
CA PHE A 169 -6.77 -8.88 1.63
C PHE A 169 -5.66 -9.83 1.17
N LEU A 170 -4.66 -10.09 2.02
CA LEU A 170 -3.57 -11.03 1.73
C LEU A 170 -4.07 -12.47 1.57
N THR A 171 -5.09 -12.88 2.32
CA THR A 171 -5.71 -14.20 2.16
C THR A 171 -6.32 -14.36 0.76
N GLY A 172 -6.98 -13.35 0.25
CA GLY A 172 -7.51 -13.34 -1.12
C GLY A 172 -6.43 -13.22 -2.19
N TYR A 173 -5.46 -12.33 -1.99
CA TYR A 173 -4.39 -12.07 -2.95
C TYR A 173 -3.35 -13.19 -3.01
N GLY A 174 -3.01 -13.76 -1.87
CA GLY A 174 -1.91 -14.70 -1.64
C GLY A 174 -0.83 -14.07 -0.75
N TRP A 175 -0.47 -14.80 0.31
CA TRP A 175 0.53 -14.36 1.26
C TRP A 175 1.92 -14.30 0.63
N PRO A 176 2.75 -13.31 1.00
CA PRO A 176 4.14 -13.27 0.57
C PRO A 176 4.94 -14.44 1.17
N ASN A 177 5.80 -15.05 0.39
CA ASN A 177 6.82 -15.96 0.92
C ASN A 177 7.87 -15.18 1.72
N THR A 178 8.79 -15.87 2.41
CA THR A 178 9.80 -15.24 3.27
C THR A 178 10.62 -14.15 2.55
N ALA A 179 10.98 -14.38 1.28
CA ALA A 179 11.74 -13.41 0.52
C ALA A 179 10.87 -12.20 0.10
N GLU A 180 9.61 -12.43 -0.21
CA GLU A 180 8.67 -11.39 -0.61
C GLU A 180 8.18 -10.54 0.56
N GLN A 181 8.22 -11.08 1.81
CA GLN A 181 7.86 -10.31 3.02
C GLN A 181 8.73 -9.06 3.17
N ASP A 182 10.05 -9.16 2.94
CA ASP A 182 10.93 -8.00 2.99
C ASP A 182 10.60 -6.98 1.89
N VAL A 183 10.20 -7.46 0.71
CA VAL A 183 9.81 -6.59 -0.40
C VAL A 183 8.53 -5.84 -0.06
N LEU A 184 7.50 -6.55 0.41
CA LEU A 184 6.25 -5.92 0.84
C LEU A 184 6.50 -4.89 1.95
N ALA A 185 7.26 -5.25 2.99
CA ALA A 185 7.59 -4.37 4.10
C ALA A 185 8.34 -3.09 3.67
N ALA A 186 9.21 -3.19 2.65
CA ALA A 186 9.90 -2.04 2.10
C ALA A 186 8.93 -1.09 1.36
N TYR A 187 8.02 -1.64 0.53
CA TYR A 187 7.02 -0.81 -0.15
C TYR A 187 6.00 -0.18 0.81
N GLU A 188 5.59 -0.87 1.88
CA GLU A 188 4.74 -0.29 2.92
C GLU A 188 5.43 0.88 3.63
N ALA A 189 6.72 0.73 3.95
CA ALA A 189 7.53 1.76 4.59
C ALA A 189 7.72 2.98 3.67
N ASP A 190 8.00 2.76 2.39
CA ASP A 190 8.13 3.82 1.38
C ASP A 190 6.81 4.59 1.22
N LYS A 191 5.67 3.88 1.09
CA LYS A 191 4.35 4.51 0.97
C LYS A 191 3.97 5.28 2.22
N ALA A 192 4.21 4.74 3.43
CA ALA A 192 3.93 5.43 4.68
C ALA A 192 4.77 6.72 4.84
N SER A 193 6.02 6.70 4.37
CA SER A 193 6.90 7.89 4.37
C SER A 193 6.36 8.97 3.44
N TYR A 194 5.91 8.60 2.24
CA TYR A 194 5.26 9.51 1.30
C TYR A 194 3.97 10.10 1.90
N GLU A 195 3.14 9.29 2.53
CA GLU A 195 1.89 9.71 3.16
C GLU A 195 2.12 10.79 4.24
N ILE A 196 3.17 10.65 5.05
CA ILE A 196 3.50 11.67 6.08
C ILE A 196 3.78 13.03 5.42
N VAL A 197 4.54 13.05 4.33
CA VAL A 197 4.80 14.28 3.58
C VAL A 197 3.49 14.87 3.05
N TYR A 198 2.68 14.04 2.42
CA TYR A 198 1.40 14.44 1.86
C TYR A 198 0.47 15.05 2.93
N GLU A 199 0.32 14.35 4.08
CA GLU A 199 -0.53 14.81 5.17
C GLU A 199 0.00 16.08 5.84
N THR A 200 1.33 16.21 5.96
CA THR A 200 1.94 17.44 6.53
C THR A 200 1.51 18.70 5.75
N PHE A 201 1.35 18.60 4.44
CA PHE A 201 0.94 19.73 3.61
C PHE A 201 -0.57 19.88 3.45
N ASN A 202 -1.29 18.76 3.33
CA ASN A 202 -2.68 18.80 2.89
C ASN A 202 -3.66 18.60 4.05
N ARG A 203 -3.32 17.79 5.05
CA ARG A 203 -4.18 17.44 6.18
C ARG A 203 -3.36 17.22 7.45
N PRO A 204 -2.76 18.28 8.07
CA PRO A 204 -1.83 18.12 9.20
C PRO A 204 -2.38 17.34 10.39
N THR A 205 -3.69 17.35 10.58
CA THR A 205 -4.37 16.56 11.64
C THR A 205 -4.40 15.06 11.38
N TRP A 206 -4.04 14.60 10.18
CA TRP A 206 -4.02 13.20 9.78
C TRP A 206 -2.62 12.57 9.82
N VAL A 207 -1.58 13.35 10.08
CA VAL A 207 -0.17 12.90 10.13
C VAL A 207 0.03 11.73 11.12
N ASP A 208 -0.75 11.66 12.19
CA ASP A 208 -0.67 10.58 13.17
C ASP A 208 -1.06 9.20 12.61
N ILE A 209 -1.85 9.12 11.53
CA ILE A 209 -2.24 7.86 10.91
C ILE A 209 -1.02 7.14 10.31
N PRO A 210 -0.28 7.75 9.33
CA PRO A 210 0.92 7.12 8.80
C PRO A 210 2.05 7.02 9.86
N LEU A 211 2.16 7.95 10.80
CA LEU A 211 3.13 7.84 11.89
C LEU A 211 2.86 6.65 12.80
N SER A 212 1.61 6.30 13.09
CA SER A 212 1.28 5.12 13.91
C SER A 212 1.70 3.82 13.22
N ALA A 213 1.55 3.75 11.89
CA ALA A 213 2.02 2.61 11.12
C ALA A 213 3.56 2.48 11.16
N ILE A 214 4.29 3.59 10.99
CA ILE A 214 5.76 3.57 11.10
C ILE A 214 6.23 3.17 12.52
N ARG A 215 5.52 3.61 13.57
CA ARG A 215 5.81 3.18 14.96
C ARG A 215 5.66 1.67 15.11
N ALA A 216 4.60 1.09 14.58
CA ALA A 216 4.38 -0.35 14.61
C ALA A 216 5.49 -1.12 13.88
N MET A 217 5.96 -0.60 12.75
CA MET A 217 7.09 -1.19 11.98
C MET A 217 8.42 -1.21 12.75
N GLY A 218 8.59 -0.41 13.78
CA GLY A 218 9.81 -0.36 14.60
C GLY A 218 9.77 -1.27 15.83
N GLN A 219 8.68 -2.00 16.04
CA GLN A 219 8.51 -2.91 17.19
C GLN A 219 8.72 -4.40 16.81
N ASP A 220 8.91 -4.68 15.53
CA ASP A 220 9.26 -5.99 14.97
C ASP A 220 10.80 -6.14 14.88
#